data_57b0ad376c416c04a93d284ee4267b27
#
_entry.id   57b0ad376c416c04a93d284ee4267b27
#
_cell.length_a   1.000
_cell.length_b   1.000
_cell.length_c   1.000
_cell.angle_alpha   90.00
_cell.angle_beta   90.00
_cell.angle_gamma   90.00
#
_symmetry.space_group_name_H-M   'P 1'
#
loop_
_entity.id
_entity.type
_entity.pdbx_description
1 polymer ?
#
loop_
_entity_poly.entity_id
_entity_poly.type
_entity_poly.pdbx_seq_one_letter_code
_entity_poly.pdbx_strand_id
1 'polypeptide(L)'
;MKHTAKHLAVLAVTVIIFASWAEAAVIEVNSGESIQAAVNLANPGDTISVQSGVFRESLNMTKPIALEGIDRPQIDAGAMGSGITLFADGSRITGFDIRTTRRTGIYVISDNNIIENNTISSCLDGIRLDRAQANQIAANDINNNTNGIFLYASNANTIAHNNIRDNNINEESDCGIALAYSGDNIIQYNDLTDNGDSSLSLRSSENNTLRGNIISNNDWYGISLSESSNKNLIEMNNAVGNKDAGIYLDSSRENTIRENIASDNSRGIYLSFDSNDNILQNNNVSSNGKGIHLANHSSNNTLENNTARKNGYGIYLTFSAGWNLIFSNHLIDNGHNAYDRGQSNRWDNGEAGNYYSDLGRVFYVPGGAGVDSYPMTEPEL
;
A
#
# COMPACT_ATOMS: atom_id res chain seq x y z
N MET A 1 21.55 -66.38 -57.62
CA MET A 1 21.93 -65.13 -56.98
C MET A 1 21.20 -65.07 -55.66
N LYS A 2 21.91 -65.23 -54.55
CA LYS A 2 21.32 -65.16 -53.20
C LYS A 2 21.71 -63.82 -52.62
N HIS A 3 20.70 -62.94 -52.32
CA HIS A 3 20.87 -61.69 -51.60
C HIS A 3 20.81 -61.96 -50.11
N THR A 4 21.93 -61.79 -49.42
CA THR A 4 22.03 -61.80 -47.97
C THR A 4 21.70 -60.33 -47.43
N ALA A 5 20.61 -60.15 -46.77
CA ALA A 5 20.30 -58.95 -46.03
C ALA A 5 21.07 -58.98 -44.72
N LYS A 6 21.90 -57.95 -44.49
CA LYS A 6 22.57 -57.70 -43.19
C LYS A 6 21.61 -56.82 -42.32
N HIS A 7 21.13 -57.39 -41.24
CA HIS A 7 20.43 -56.62 -40.22
C HIS A 7 21.44 -55.89 -39.36
N LEU A 8 21.40 -54.56 -39.39
CA LEU A 8 22.18 -53.71 -38.48
C LEU A 8 21.31 -53.47 -37.23
N ALA A 9 21.69 -54.09 -36.11
CA ALA A 9 21.04 -53.82 -34.82
C ALA A 9 21.60 -52.52 -34.24
N VAL A 10 20.76 -51.47 -34.14
CA VAL A 10 21.08 -50.22 -33.45
C VAL A 10 20.77 -50.42 -31.95
N LEU A 11 21.81 -50.49 -31.15
CA LEU A 11 21.70 -50.55 -29.69
C LEU A 11 21.44 -49.13 -29.16
N ALA A 12 20.19 -48.83 -28.80
CA ALA A 12 19.84 -47.58 -28.13
C ALA A 12 20.25 -47.67 -26.65
N VAL A 13 21.30 -46.96 -26.27
CA VAL A 13 21.69 -46.80 -24.87
C VAL A 13 20.79 -45.69 -24.26
N THR A 14 19.82 -46.09 -23.48
CA THR A 14 19.01 -45.16 -22.68
C THR A 14 19.79 -44.80 -21.43
N VAL A 15 20.36 -43.58 -21.40
CA VAL A 15 20.97 -43.03 -20.18
C VAL A 15 19.83 -42.52 -19.29
N ILE A 16 19.49 -43.27 -18.27
CA ILE A 16 18.57 -42.82 -17.21
C ILE A 16 19.37 -41.96 -16.25
N ILE A 17 19.25 -40.63 -16.35
CA ILE A 17 19.77 -39.69 -15.38
C ILE A 17 18.85 -39.76 -14.18
N PHE A 18 19.23 -40.44 -13.12
CA PHE A 18 18.58 -40.25 -11.81
C PHE A 18 18.99 -38.89 -11.28
N ALA A 19 18.14 -37.90 -11.45
CA ALA A 19 18.21 -36.68 -10.63
C ALA A 19 17.93 -37.14 -9.19
N SER A 20 18.95 -37.28 -8.37
CA SER A 20 18.76 -37.41 -6.93
C SER A 20 18.19 -36.10 -6.45
N TRP A 21 16.94 -36.08 -6.02
CA TRP A 21 16.38 -34.98 -5.25
C TRP A 21 17.15 -35.00 -3.93
N ALA A 22 18.10 -34.07 -3.76
CA ALA A 22 18.70 -33.83 -2.47
C ALA A 22 17.59 -33.36 -1.55
N GLU A 23 17.38 -34.03 -0.43
CA GLU A 23 16.47 -33.50 0.62
C GLU A 23 17.04 -32.17 1.07
N ALA A 24 16.13 -31.17 1.28
CA ALA A 24 16.51 -29.88 1.80
C ALA A 24 17.20 -30.04 3.17
N ALA A 25 18.44 -29.59 3.27
CA ALA A 25 19.21 -29.68 4.50
C ALA A 25 18.88 -28.52 5.44
N VAL A 26 19.05 -28.76 6.74
CA VAL A 26 19.03 -27.70 7.75
C VAL A 26 20.46 -27.47 8.21
N ILE A 27 20.94 -26.22 8.04
CA ILE A 27 22.26 -25.78 8.48
C ILE A 27 22.03 -24.89 9.73
N GLU A 28 22.55 -25.33 10.86
CA GLU A 28 22.49 -24.55 12.08
C GLU A 28 23.64 -23.54 12.16
N VAL A 29 23.33 -22.31 12.62
CA VAL A 29 24.31 -21.26 12.86
C VAL A 29 24.15 -20.78 14.30
N ASN A 30 25.19 -20.96 15.10
CA ASN A 30 25.22 -20.54 16.49
C ASN A 30 25.85 -19.15 16.68
N SER A 31 25.65 -18.56 17.85
CA SER A 31 26.27 -17.28 18.19
C SER A 31 27.80 -17.33 18.04
N GLY A 32 28.36 -16.37 17.32
CA GLY A 32 29.79 -16.28 17.01
C GLY A 32 30.20 -16.96 15.70
N GLU A 33 29.29 -17.68 15.04
CA GLU A 33 29.51 -18.20 13.68
C GLU A 33 29.03 -17.17 12.64
N SER A 34 29.36 -17.36 11.37
CA SER A 34 28.95 -16.47 10.27
C SER A 34 27.74 -17.03 9.54
N ILE A 35 26.65 -16.23 9.50
CA ILE A 35 25.48 -16.55 8.70
C ILE A 35 25.85 -16.54 7.20
N GLN A 36 26.66 -15.57 6.74
CA GLN A 36 27.08 -15.51 5.34
C GLN A 36 27.88 -16.74 4.92
N ALA A 37 28.67 -17.31 5.80
CA ALA A 37 29.40 -18.56 5.52
C ALA A 37 28.42 -19.72 5.30
N ALA A 38 27.37 -19.83 6.11
CA ALA A 38 26.32 -20.83 5.95
C ALA A 38 25.54 -20.61 4.64
N VAL A 39 25.17 -19.36 4.31
CA VAL A 39 24.53 -19.00 3.02
C VAL A 39 25.39 -19.44 1.82
N ASN A 40 26.71 -19.28 1.91
CA ASN A 40 27.62 -19.67 0.84
C ASN A 40 27.70 -21.21 0.66
N LEU A 41 27.55 -21.94 1.74
CA LEU A 41 27.60 -23.43 1.76
C LEU A 41 26.27 -24.06 1.34
N ALA A 42 25.14 -23.42 1.65
CA ALA A 42 23.81 -23.95 1.39
C ALA A 42 23.55 -24.20 -0.10
N ASN A 43 22.74 -25.21 -0.40
CA ASN A 43 22.20 -25.48 -1.72
C ASN A 43 20.81 -24.85 -1.88
N PRO A 44 20.32 -24.63 -3.11
CA PRO A 44 18.94 -24.23 -3.34
C PRO A 44 17.95 -25.17 -2.63
N GLY A 45 17.02 -24.56 -1.88
CA GLY A 45 16.02 -25.28 -1.09
C GLY A 45 16.41 -25.56 0.36
N ASP A 46 17.68 -25.38 0.75
CA ASP A 46 18.12 -25.59 2.13
C ASP A 46 17.53 -24.53 3.08
N THR A 47 17.47 -24.87 4.36
CA THR A 47 17.11 -23.97 5.45
C THR A 47 18.33 -23.66 6.31
N ILE A 48 18.59 -22.39 6.58
CA ILE A 48 19.58 -21.94 7.55
C ILE A 48 18.84 -21.53 8.82
N SER A 49 19.06 -22.27 9.90
CA SER A 49 18.49 -22.04 11.22
C SER A 49 19.50 -21.29 12.09
N VAL A 50 19.22 -19.99 12.33
CA VAL A 50 20.12 -19.11 13.08
C VAL A 50 19.65 -19.01 14.53
N GLN A 51 20.50 -19.43 15.46
CA GLN A 51 20.22 -19.35 16.88
C GLN A 51 20.37 -17.92 17.40
N SER A 52 19.78 -17.63 18.57
CA SER A 52 19.84 -16.30 19.19
C SER A 52 21.27 -15.79 19.32
N GLY A 53 21.46 -14.49 19.06
CA GLY A 53 22.78 -13.83 19.09
C GLY A 53 22.78 -12.51 18.33
N VAL A 54 23.93 -11.84 18.32
CA VAL A 54 24.14 -10.63 17.53
C VAL A 54 25.16 -10.91 16.44
N PHE A 55 24.72 -10.82 15.20
CA PHE A 55 25.53 -11.06 14.00
C PHE A 55 25.82 -9.73 13.31
N ARG A 56 27.11 -9.33 13.31
CA ARG A 56 27.56 -8.08 12.68
C ARG A 56 27.98 -8.35 11.24
N GLU A 57 26.97 -8.59 10.40
CA GLU A 57 27.14 -8.97 9.00
C GLU A 57 26.15 -8.24 8.10
N SER A 58 26.50 -8.07 6.82
CA SER A 58 25.60 -7.74 5.73
C SER A 58 25.48 -8.98 4.85
N LEU A 59 24.28 -9.53 4.71
CA LEU A 59 24.04 -10.81 4.07
C LEU A 59 23.63 -10.66 2.60
N ASN A 60 24.16 -11.51 1.74
CA ASN A 60 23.80 -11.60 0.33
C ASN A 60 23.25 -13.00 0.03
N MET A 61 21.95 -13.08 -0.20
CA MET A 61 21.27 -14.34 -0.54
C MET A 61 21.22 -14.51 -2.06
N THR A 62 22.16 -15.29 -2.61
CA THR A 62 22.28 -15.54 -4.06
C THR A 62 21.68 -16.87 -4.51
N LYS A 63 21.04 -17.60 -3.58
CA LYS A 63 20.37 -18.89 -3.81
C LYS A 63 19.01 -18.87 -3.14
N PRO A 64 17.99 -19.54 -3.71
CA PRO A 64 16.68 -19.69 -3.08
C PRO A 64 16.78 -20.62 -1.86
N ILE A 65 16.88 -20.03 -0.68
CA ILE A 65 16.99 -20.71 0.61
C ILE A 65 16.03 -20.08 1.62
N ALA A 66 15.69 -20.83 2.67
CA ALA A 66 15.02 -20.28 3.83
C ALA A 66 16.05 -19.84 4.89
N LEU A 67 15.92 -18.59 5.37
CA LEU A 67 16.70 -18.04 6.48
C LEU A 67 15.75 -17.86 7.66
N GLU A 68 15.94 -18.65 8.73
CA GLU A 68 15.05 -18.71 9.88
C GLU A 68 15.77 -18.33 11.17
N GLY A 69 15.32 -17.28 11.83
CA GLY A 69 15.82 -16.84 13.12
C GLY A 69 15.08 -17.52 14.27
N ILE A 70 15.78 -18.21 15.14
CA ILE A 70 15.28 -18.82 16.37
C ILE A 70 15.51 -17.85 17.54
N ASP A 71 14.43 -17.52 18.24
CA ASP A 71 14.47 -16.54 19.35
C ASP A 71 15.03 -15.16 18.96
N ARG A 72 14.68 -14.70 17.73
CA ARG A 72 14.99 -13.37 17.19
C ARG A 72 16.47 -12.97 17.23
N PRO A 73 17.35 -13.70 16.53
CA PRO A 73 18.73 -13.27 16.36
C PRO A 73 18.76 -11.88 15.69
N GLN A 74 19.72 -11.07 16.16
CA GLN A 74 19.89 -9.72 15.61
C GLN A 74 20.93 -9.71 14.50
N ILE A 75 20.55 -9.18 13.33
CA ILE A 75 21.47 -8.82 12.24
C ILE A 75 21.72 -7.32 12.35
N ASP A 76 22.97 -6.94 12.70
CA ASP A 76 23.42 -5.57 12.78
C ASP A 76 24.48 -5.32 11.69
N ALA A 77 24.03 -4.87 10.52
CA ALA A 77 24.95 -4.60 9.42
C ALA A 77 25.70 -3.24 9.58
N GLY A 78 25.33 -2.42 10.56
CA GLY A 78 25.93 -1.10 10.74
C GLY A 78 25.89 -0.28 9.45
N ALA A 79 27.03 0.25 9.00
CA ALA A 79 27.16 0.99 7.75
C ALA A 79 27.72 0.16 6.58
N MET A 80 27.92 -1.16 6.76
CA MET A 80 28.59 -2.04 5.77
C MET A 80 27.74 -2.23 4.50
N GLY A 81 26.41 -2.24 4.64
CA GLY A 81 25.50 -2.47 3.53
C GLY A 81 24.06 -2.59 4.01
N SER A 82 23.20 -3.17 3.19
CA SER A 82 21.88 -3.61 3.66
C SER A 82 22.04 -4.74 4.68
N GLY A 83 21.07 -4.87 5.58
CA GLY A 83 21.06 -6.01 6.51
C GLY A 83 21.06 -7.33 5.74
N ILE A 84 20.08 -7.48 4.85
CA ILE A 84 19.99 -8.63 3.94
C ILE A 84 19.69 -8.12 2.53
N THR A 85 20.38 -8.65 1.51
CA THR A 85 20.08 -8.44 0.10
C THR A 85 19.63 -9.76 -0.54
N LEU A 86 18.43 -9.75 -1.15
CA LEU A 86 17.86 -10.87 -1.88
C LEU A 86 18.14 -10.75 -3.38
N PHE A 87 19.05 -11.57 -3.89
CA PHE A 87 19.39 -11.70 -5.30
C PHE A 87 18.69 -12.88 -5.98
N ALA A 88 18.27 -13.88 -5.22
CA ALA A 88 17.65 -15.10 -5.73
C ALA A 88 16.15 -15.10 -5.49
N ASP A 89 15.41 -15.53 -6.50
CA ASP A 89 13.96 -15.71 -6.42
C ASP A 89 13.59 -16.86 -5.48
N GLY A 90 12.41 -16.77 -4.86
CA GLY A 90 11.85 -17.85 -4.04
C GLY A 90 12.54 -18.06 -2.69
N SER A 91 13.21 -17.05 -2.16
CA SER A 91 13.81 -17.07 -0.83
C SER A 91 12.80 -16.75 0.27
N ARG A 92 13.04 -17.20 1.49
CA ARG A 92 12.24 -16.87 2.68
C ARG A 92 13.11 -16.30 3.78
N ILE A 93 12.65 -15.23 4.44
CA ILE A 93 13.29 -14.63 5.61
C ILE A 93 12.26 -14.50 6.72
N THR A 94 12.53 -15.08 7.88
CA THR A 94 11.61 -15.01 9.02
C THR A 94 12.34 -15.02 10.36
N GLY A 95 11.79 -14.30 11.34
CA GLY A 95 12.16 -14.41 12.75
C GLY A 95 13.35 -13.58 13.20
N PHE A 96 13.79 -12.56 12.45
CA PHE A 96 14.96 -11.74 12.76
C PHE A 96 14.61 -10.39 13.37
N ASP A 97 15.57 -9.81 14.13
CA ASP A 97 15.70 -8.39 14.44
C ASP A 97 16.79 -7.81 13.53
N ILE A 98 16.42 -6.90 12.61
CA ILE A 98 17.33 -6.38 11.57
C ILE A 98 17.54 -4.88 11.77
N ARG A 99 18.80 -4.46 11.88
CA ARG A 99 19.19 -3.07 12.04
C ARG A 99 20.37 -2.68 11.14
N THR A 100 20.35 -1.43 10.69
CA THR A 100 21.45 -0.87 9.89
C THR A 100 21.69 0.58 10.29
N THR A 101 22.77 1.17 9.82
CA THR A 101 23.03 2.60 9.99
C THR A 101 22.83 3.31 8.64
N ARG A 102 21.68 3.95 8.44
CA ARG A 102 21.32 4.67 7.20
C ARG A 102 21.46 3.82 5.93
N ARG A 103 21.13 2.53 6.03
CA ARG A 103 21.06 1.57 4.91
C ARG A 103 19.71 0.86 4.96
N THR A 104 19.41 0.10 3.93
CA THR A 104 18.18 -0.70 3.86
C THR A 104 18.27 -1.91 4.78
N GLY A 105 17.20 -2.20 5.53
CA GLY A 105 17.11 -3.42 6.34
C GLY A 105 17.12 -4.67 5.47
N ILE A 106 16.10 -4.84 4.64
CA ILE A 106 16.02 -5.92 3.63
C ILE A 106 15.87 -5.31 2.24
N TYR A 107 16.85 -5.54 1.37
CA TYR A 107 16.85 -5.08 -0.02
C TYR A 107 16.54 -6.21 -0.97
N VAL A 108 15.45 -6.07 -1.74
CA VAL A 108 14.92 -7.12 -2.61
C VAL A 108 15.05 -6.68 -4.07
N ILE A 109 15.82 -7.45 -4.85
CA ILE A 109 15.99 -7.28 -6.29
C ILE A 109 15.70 -8.57 -7.05
N SER A 110 14.82 -9.39 -6.49
CA SER A 110 14.41 -10.69 -6.99
C SER A 110 12.93 -10.93 -6.71
N ASP A 111 12.37 -11.97 -7.29
CA ASP A 111 10.95 -12.23 -7.33
C ASP A 111 10.52 -13.40 -6.40
N ASN A 112 9.22 -13.48 -6.12
CA ASN A 112 8.60 -14.61 -5.43
C ASN A 112 9.17 -14.92 -4.03
N ASN A 113 9.68 -13.90 -3.32
CA ASN A 113 10.22 -14.08 -1.97
C ASN A 113 9.14 -13.90 -0.91
N ILE A 114 9.39 -14.49 0.26
CA ILE A 114 8.54 -14.35 1.46
C ILE A 114 9.36 -13.70 2.57
N ILE A 115 8.90 -12.56 3.06
CA ILE A 115 9.52 -11.81 4.16
C ILE A 115 8.47 -11.66 5.25
N GLU A 116 8.63 -12.40 6.32
CA GLU A 116 7.60 -12.42 7.34
C GLU A 116 8.15 -12.52 8.76
N ASN A 117 7.37 -12.03 9.73
CA ASN A 117 7.70 -12.21 11.16
C ASN A 117 9.02 -11.57 11.59
N ASN A 118 9.52 -10.56 10.91
CA ASN A 118 10.75 -9.87 11.28
C ASN A 118 10.44 -8.55 12.02
N THR A 119 11.37 -8.12 12.86
CA THR A 119 11.43 -6.75 13.40
C THR A 119 12.51 -6.00 12.64
N ILE A 120 12.20 -4.82 12.07
CA ILE A 120 13.13 -4.08 11.22
C ILE A 120 13.13 -2.62 11.66
N SER A 121 14.29 -2.10 12.11
CA SER A 121 14.35 -0.75 12.67
C SER A 121 15.69 -0.06 12.43
N SER A 122 15.68 1.27 12.61
CA SER A 122 16.89 2.12 12.50
C SER A 122 17.56 2.08 11.12
N CYS A 123 16.74 1.85 10.07
CA CYS A 123 17.19 1.78 8.69
C CYS A 123 16.81 3.05 7.90
N LEU A 124 17.37 3.22 6.70
CA LEU A 124 16.87 4.18 5.72
C LEU A 124 15.50 3.70 5.23
N ASP A 125 15.45 2.57 4.52
CA ASP A 125 14.22 1.85 4.23
C ASP A 125 14.22 0.57 5.07
N GLY A 126 13.14 0.29 5.79
CA GLY A 126 13.01 -1.00 6.49
C GLY A 126 13.10 -2.15 5.50
N ILE A 127 12.20 -2.16 4.52
CA ILE A 127 12.21 -3.09 3.38
C ILE A 127 12.15 -2.27 2.08
N ARG A 128 13.03 -2.58 1.13
CA ARG A 128 13.02 -1.94 -0.20
C ARG A 128 12.95 -3.00 -1.30
N LEU A 129 11.98 -2.84 -2.19
CA LEU A 129 11.88 -3.60 -3.42
C LEU A 129 12.31 -2.71 -4.59
N ASP A 130 13.20 -3.20 -5.45
CA ASP A 130 13.64 -2.51 -6.66
C ASP A 130 13.51 -3.44 -7.87
N ARG A 131 12.52 -3.18 -8.74
CA ARG A 131 12.16 -4.03 -9.89
C ARG A 131 11.90 -5.49 -9.52
N ALA A 132 11.28 -5.69 -8.35
CA ALA A 132 11.00 -6.99 -7.76
C ALA A 132 9.50 -7.28 -7.78
N GLN A 133 9.10 -8.48 -8.17
CA GLN A 133 7.70 -8.83 -8.42
C GLN A 133 7.26 -10.04 -7.59
N ALA A 134 5.95 -10.14 -7.39
CA ALA A 134 5.31 -11.28 -6.76
C ALA A 134 5.87 -11.67 -5.38
N ASN A 135 6.44 -10.70 -4.65
CA ASN A 135 6.93 -10.92 -3.29
C ASN A 135 5.80 -10.78 -2.26
N GLN A 136 5.91 -11.50 -1.17
CA GLN A 136 5.00 -11.45 -0.03
C GLN A 136 5.73 -10.86 1.18
N ILE A 137 5.20 -9.76 1.73
CA ILE A 137 5.73 -9.08 2.91
C ILE A 137 4.62 -9.07 3.95
N ALA A 138 4.76 -9.91 4.99
CA ALA A 138 3.65 -10.11 5.92
C ALA A 138 4.09 -10.21 7.39
N ALA A 139 3.24 -9.75 8.29
CA ALA A 139 3.43 -9.89 9.73
C ALA A 139 4.78 -9.38 10.27
N ASN A 140 5.37 -8.36 9.63
CA ASN A 140 6.58 -7.72 10.12
C ASN A 140 6.24 -6.53 11.03
N ASP A 141 7.10 -6.25 12.02
CA ASP A 141 7.10 -5.04 12.84
C ASP A 141 8.20 -4.11 12.32
N ILE A 142 7.81 -3.02 11.64
CA ILE A 142 8.71 -2.12 10.91
C ILE A 142 8.59 -0.72 11.52
N ASN A 143 9.62 -0.29 12.24
CA ASN A 143 9.52 0.95 13.02
C ASN A 143 10.84 1.71 13.09
N ASN A 144 10.76 3.01 13.37
CA ASN A 144 11.93 3.87 13.52
C ASN A 144 12.87 3.81 12.30
N ASN A 145 12.33 3.78 11.10
CA ASN A 145 13.04 3.90 9.83
C ASN A 145 12.73 5.26 9.18
N THR A 146 13.46 5.66 8.14
CA THR A 146 13.05 6.79 7.31
C THR A 146 11.76 6.39 6.56
N ASN A 147 11.81 5.33 5.74
CA ASN A 147 10.59 4.70 5.22
C ASN A 147 10.39 3.31 5.83
N GLY A 148 9.16 2.92 6.08
CA GLY A 148 8.87 1.54 6.49
C GLY A 148 9.13 0.56 5.34
N ILE A 149 8.32 0.62 4.28
CA ILE A 149 8.46 -0.20 3.07
C ILE A 149 8.46 0.71 1.83
N PHE A 150 9.45 0.53 0.94
CA PHE A 150 9.55 1.28 -0.30
C PHE A 150 9.60 0.36 -1.52
N LEU A 151 8.68 0.57 -2.48
CA LEU A 151 8.61 -0.13 -3.76
C LEU A 151 9.01 0.82 -4.88
N TYR A 152 10.00 0.43 -5.68
CA TYR A 152 10.38 1.15 -6.90
C TYR A 152 10.27 0.23 -8.12
N ALA A 153 9.45 0.60 -9.09
CA ALA A 153 9.19 -0.19 -10.30
C ALA A 153 8.89 -1.68 -10.00
N SER A 154 8.17 -1.94 -8.89
CA SER A 154 7.94 -3.28 -8.34
C SER A 154 6.45 -3.62 -8.35
N ASN A 155 6.08 -4.70 -9.02
CA ASN A 155 4.69 -4.98 -9.36
C ASN A 155 4.20 -6.32 -8.77
N ALA A 156 2.89 -6.47 -8.66
CA ALA A 156 2.23 -7.70 -8.24
C ALA A 156 2.72 -8.25 -6.87
N ASN A 157 3.19 -7.37 -5.97
CA ASN A 157 3.59 -7.73 -4.62
C ASN A 157 2.40 -7.66 -3.67
N THR A 158 2.44 -8.47 -2.61
CA THR A 158 1.45 -8.44 -1.52
C THR A 158 2.12 -7.97 -0.24
N ILE A 159 1.59 -6.89 0.35
CA ILE A 159 2.02 -6.34 1.64
C ILE A 159 0.84 -6.43 2.59
N ALA A 160 0.91 -7.31 3.58
CA ALA A 160 -0.25 -7.61 4.40
C ALA A 160 0.07 -7.84 5.88
N HIS A 161 -0.83 -7.40 6.76
CA HIS A 161 -0.73 -7.66 8.20
C HIS A 161 0.58 -7.19 8.86
N ASN A 162 1.24 -6.18 8.31
CA ASN A 162 2.42 -5.58 8.92
C ASN A 162 2.01 -4.49 9.91
N ASN A 163 2.79 -4.36 10.97
CA ASN A 163 2.75 -3.24 11.90
C ASN A 163 3.85 -2.25 11.52
N ILE A 164 3.47 -1.09 10.97
CA ILE A 164 4.39 -0.11 10.39
C ILE A 164 4.16 1.23 11.08
N ARG A 165 5.08 1.62 11.96
CA ARG A 165 4.88 2.79 12.82
C ARG A 165 6.17 3.55 13.10
N ASP A 166 6.01 4.80 13.49
CA ASP A 166 7.14 5.66 13.88
C ASP A 166 8.22 5.75 12.78
N ASN A 167 7.84 5.64 11.49
CA ASN A 167 8.77 5.79 10.38
C ASN A 167 8.77 7.25 9.93
N ASN A 168 9.67 8.07 10.52
CA ASN A 168 9.74 9.53 10.34
C ASN A 168 11.08 10.12 10.79
N ILE A 169 12.18 9.41 10.63
CA ILE A 169 13.48 9.82 11.21
C ILE A 169 14.01 11.16 10.67
N ASN A 170 13.70 11.53 9.42
CA ASN A 170 14.25 12.72 8.77
C ASN A 170 13.23 13.87 8.59
N GLU A 171 11.98 13.71 9.01
CA GLU A 171 10.89 14.71 8.96
C GLU A 171 10.52 15.23 7.54
N GLU A 172 11.16 14.79 6.46
CA GLU A 172 10.87 15.20 5.08
C GLU A 172 10.57 13.99 4.20
N SER A 173 9.34 13.88 3.72
CA SER A 173 8.88 12.85 2.77
C SER A 173 8.98 11.40 3.24
N ASP A 174 8.98 11.18 4.55
CA ASP A 174 9.07 9.87 5.17
C ASP A 174 7.70 9.17 5.17
N CYS A 175 7.65 7.93 4.73
CA CYS A 175 6.39 7.20 4.56
C CYS A 175 6.37 5.88 5.33
N GLY A 176 5.17 5.48 5.77
CA GLY A 176 4.96 4.10 6.24
C GLY A 176 5.19 3.11 5.09
N ILE A 177 4.41 3.22 4.00
CA ILE A 177 4.59 2.47 2.75
C ILE A 177 4.59 3.46 1.58
N ALA A 178 5.62 3.41 0.73
CA ALA A 178 5.71 4.22 -0.47
C ALA A 178 5.87 3.38 -1.74
N LEU A 179 5.11 3.72 -2.77
CA LEU A 179 5.16 3.12 -4.10
C LEU A 179 5.56 4.21 -5.11
N ALA A 180 6.58 3.93 -5.91
CA ALA A 180 6.93 4.75 -7.06
C ALA A 180 7.03 3.88 -8.32
N TYR A 181 6.28 4.25 -9.36
CA TYR A 181 6.23 3.51 -10.64
C TYR A 181 5.88 2.01 -10.48
N SER A 182 5.00 1.71 -9.50
CA SER A 182 4.72 0.35 -9.06
C SER A 182 3.22 0.04 -9.17
N GLY A 183 2.86 -0.99 -9.91
CA GLY A 183 1.48 -1.35 -10.23
C GLY A 183 1.08 -2.75 -9.78
N ASP A 184 -0.23 -3.01 -9.82
CA ASP A 184 -0.80 -4.32 -9.54
C ASP A 184 -0.48 -4.89 -8.15
N ASN A 185 -0.08 -4.03 -7.17
CA ASN A 185 0.23 -4.47 -5.81
C ASN A 185 -1.03 -4.51 -4.95
N ILE A 186 -1.03 -5.41 -3.96
CA ILE A 186 -2.09 -5.53 -2.96
C ILE A 186 -1.51 -5.13 -1.60
N ILE A 187 -2.04 -4.05 -1.01
CA ILE A 187 -1.64 -3.53 0.31
C ILE A 187 -2.85 -3.64 1.21
N GLN A 188 -2.83 -4.61 2.13
CA GLN A 188 -4.04 -4.91 2.89
C GLN A 188 -3.79 -5.24 4.35
N TYR A 189 -4.74 -4.83 5.20
CA TYR A 189 -4.78 -5.16 6.63
C TYR A 189 -3.49 -4.81 7.38
N ASN A 190 -2.77 -3.76 6.95
CA ASN A 190 -1.63 -3.24 7.67
C ASN A 190 -2.08 -2.21 8.70
N ASP A 191 -1.36 -2.12 9.81
CA ASP A 191 -1.47 -1.03 10.78
C ASP A 191 -0.38 0.00 10.46
N LEU A 192 -0.80 1.20 10.09
CA LEU A 192 0.02 2.31 9.61
C LEU A 192 -0.20 3.52 10.51
N THR A 193 0.48 3.54 11.64
CA THR A 193 0.24 4.52 12.70
C THR A 193 1.49 5.36 13.00
N ASP A 194 1.30 6.65 13.27
CA ASP A 194 2.37 7.57 13.69
C ASP A 194 3.58 7.60 12.70
N ASN A 195 3.31 7.53 11.38
CA ASN A 195 4.34 7.70 10.37
C ASN A 195 4.48 9.18 9.95
N GLY A 196 5.53 9.51 9.18
CA GLY A 196 5.84 10.86 8.77
C GLY A 196 4.85 11.49 7.79
N ASP A 197 5.30 11.97 6.64
CA ASP A 197 4.51 12.77 5.68
C ASP A 197 3.22 12.07 5.26
N SER A 198 3.32 10.90 4.69
CA SER A 198 2.15 10.09 4.30
C SER A 198 2.29 8.66 4.79
N SER A 199 1.25 8.13 5.40
CA SER A 199 1.34 6.74 5.84
C SER A 199 1.43 5.77 4.66
N LEU A 200 0.62 6.00 3.63
CA LEU A 200 0.61 5.21 2.41
C LEU A 200 0.64 6.15 1.20
N SER A 201 1.73 6.15 0.45
CA SER A 201 1.96 7.05 -0.69
C SER A 201 2.12 6.28 -2.00
N LEU A 202 1.36 6.68 -3.02
CA LEU A 202 1.47 6.20 -4.39
C LEU A 202 1.89 7.35 -5.30
N ARG A 203 2.98 7.16 -6.03
CA ARG A 203 3.49 8.11 -7.02
C ARG A 203 3.67 7.42 -8.37
N SER A 204 2.98 7.91 -9.41
CA SER A 204 2.99 7.27 -10.74
C SER A 204 2.75 5.76 -10.68
N SER A 205 1.77 5.34 -9.85
CA SER A 205 1.55 3.94 -9.48
C SER A 205 0.08 3.55 -9.72
N GLU A 206 -0.14 2.61 -10.63
CA GLU A 206 -1.48 2.29 -11.17
C GLU A 206 -1.95 0.89 -10.78
N ASN A 207 -3.26 0.68 -10.84
CA ASN A 207 -3.92 -0.62 -10.65
C ASN A 207 -3.65 -1.28 -9.28
N ASN A 208 -3.26 -0.52 -8.25
CA ASN A 208 -3.03 -1.10 -6.93
C ASN A 208 -4.34 -1.22 -6.16
N THR A 209 -4.40 -2.19 -5.24
CA THR A 209 -5.50 -2.37 -4.29
C THR A 209 -5.03 -2.05 -2.89
N LEU A 210 -5.65 -1.05 -2.26
CA LEU A 210 -5.41 -0.62 -0.88
C LEU A 210 -6.64 -0.98 -0.06
N ARG A 211 -6.57 -2.01 0.77
CA ARG A 211 -7.77 -2.56 1.41
C ARG A 211 -7.60 -2.80 2.90
N GLY A 212 -8.59 -2.37 3.68
CA GLY A 212 -8.71 -2.74 5.09
C GLY A 212 -7.54 -2.30 5.98
N ASN A 213 -6.75 -1.30 5.56
CA ASN A 213 -5.64 -0.80 6.36
C ASN A 213 -6.15 0.15 7.44
N ILE A 214 -5.54 0.09 8.63
CA ILE A 214 -5.70 1.05 9.71
C ILE A 214 -4.64 2.12 9.55
N ILE A 215 -5.03 3.39 9.44
CA ILE A 215 -4.15 4.49 9.08
C ILE A 215 -4.45 5.65 10.02
N SER A 216 -3.58 5.90 11.00
CA SER A 216 -3.90 6.89 12.02
C SER A 216 -2.72 7.75 12.46
N ASN A 217 -3.06 8.98 12.85
CA ASN A 217 -2.15 9.94 13.49
C ASN A 217 -0.89 10.26 12.68
N ASN A 218 -0.97 10.26 11.36
CA ASN A 218 0.18 10.57 10.52
C ASN A 218 0.34 12.09 10.34
N ASP A 219 1.56 12.55 10.06
CA ASP A 219 1.92 13.96 10.10
C ASP A 219 1.35 14.80 8.95
N TRP A 220 0.84 14.16 7.88
CA TRP A 220 0.20 14.86 6.78
C TRP A 220 -1.02 14.10 6.24
N TYR A 221 -0.81 13.11 5.33
CA TYR A 221 -1.90 12.34 4.72
C TYR A 221 -1.96 10.91 5.26
N GLY A 222 -3.16 10.38 5.39
CA GLY A 222 -3.33 8.95 5.59
C GLY A 222 -2.93 8.17 4.32
N ILE A 223 -3.68 8.35 3.24
CA ILE A 223 -3.41 7.80 1.90
C ILE A 223 -3.20 8.96 0.93
N SER A 224 -2.12 8.94 0.14
CA SER A 224 -1.82 9.94 -0.89
C SER A 224 -1.56 9.29 -2.24
N LEU A 225 -2.27 9.75 -3.27
CA LEU A 225 -2.05 9.38 -4.67
C LEU A 225 -1.60 10.62 -5.43
N SER A 226 -0.49 10.54 -6.16
CA SER A 226 0.05 11.67 -6.90
C SER A 226 0.66 11.27 -8.26
N GLU A 227 0.90 12.28 -9.09
CA GLU A 227 1.60 12.12 -10.37
C GLU A 227 1.04 11.00 -11.25
N SER A 228 -0.26 11.05 -11.54
CA SER A 228 -0.96 10.06 -12.36
C SER A 228 -1.01 8.65 -11.76
N SER A 229 -1.24 8.56 -10.45
CA SER A 229 -1.59 7.29 -9.80
C SER A 229 -3.05 6.95 -10.08
N ASN A 230 -3.27 6.24 -11.19
CA ASN A 230 -4.58 6.02 -11.77
C ASN A 230 -5.10 4.59 -11.51
N LYS A 231 -6.42 4.40 -11.64
CA LYS A 231 -7.07 3.07 -11.63
C LYS A 231 -6.80 2.25 -10.37
N ASN A 232 -6.52 2.92 -9.26
CA ASN A 232 -6.35 2.24 -7.98
C ASN A 232 -7.71 2.01 -7.31
N LEU A 233 -7.82 0.91 -6.58
CA LEU A 233 -8.93 0.61 -5.70
C LEU A 233 -8.55 0.90 -4.25
N ILE A 234 -9.25 1.82 -3.61
CA ILE A 234 -9.06 2.20 -2.20
C ILE A 234 -10.35 1.85 -1.46
N GLU A 235 -10.33 0.76 -0.71
CA GLU A 235 -11.56 0.24 -0.11
C GLU A 235 -11.40 -0.21 1.34
N MET A 236 -12.43 0.00 2.15
CA MET A 236 -12.50 -0.46 3.54
C MET A 236 -11.35 0.01 4.43
N ASN A 237 -10.62 1.06 4.07
CA ASN A 237 -9.56 1.61 4.92
C ASN A 237 -10.15 2.51 6.00
N ASN A 238 -9.47 2.57 7.13
CA ASN A 238 -9.83 3.42 8.26
C ASN A 238 -8.75 4.50 8.45
N ALA A 239 -8.99 5.72 7.92
CA ALA A 239 -8.04 6.85 7.90
C ALA A 239 -8.48 7.91 8.93
N VAL A 240 -7.90 7.87 10.14
CA VAL A 240 -8.37 8.65 11.29
C VAL A 240 -7.26 9.50 11.90
N GLY A 241 -7.56 10.76 12.21
CA GLY A 241 -6.67 11.64 12.98
C GLY A 241 -5.41 12.06 12.24
N ASN A 242 -5.39 12.02 10.91
CA ASN A 242 -4.25 12.50 10.12
C ASN A 242 -4.30 14.04 10.02
N LYS A 243 -3.16 14.70 10.02
CA LYS A 243 -3.13 16.19 10.17
C LYS A 243 -3.79 16.94 9.02
N ASP A 244 -3.69 16.47 7.78
CA ASP A 244 -4.37 17.10 6.65
C ASP A 244 -5.53 16.25 6.12
N ALA A 245 -5.30 15.28 5.27
CA ALA A 245 -6.39 14.50 4.70
C ALA A 245 -6.31 13.01 5.07
N GLY A 246 -7.47 12.40 5.29
CA GLY A 246 -7.57 10.95 5.40
C GLY A 246 -7.16 10.27 4.09
N ILE A 247 -7.75 10.70 2.96
CA ILE A 247 -7.42 10.24 1.60
C ILE A 247 -7.23 11.46 0.70
N TYR A 248 -6.07 11.57 0.05
CA TYR A 248 -5.71 12.67 -0.85
C TYR A 248 -5.37 12.18 -2.25
N LEU A 249 -5.94 12.83 -3.28
CA LEU A 249 -5.62 12.63 -4.68
C LEU A 249 -5.12 13.93 -5.29
N ASP A 250 -3.95 13.85 -5.94
CA ASP A 250 -3.34 14.90 -6.73
C ASP A 250 -3.08 14.38 -8.14
N SER A 251 -3.66 15.02 -9.16
CA SER A 251 -3.42 14.67 -10.57
C SER A 251 -3.62 13.17 -10.85
N SER A 252 -4.61 12.55 -10.19
CA SER A 252 -4.82 11.09 -10.19
C SER A 252 -6.27 10.77 -10.56
N ARG A 253 -6.46 9.90 -11.57
CA ARG A 253 -7.72 9.70 -12.27
C ARG A 253 -8.20 8.27 -12.24
N GLU A 254 -9.49 8.08 -12.53
CA GLU A 254 -10.11 6.77 -12.68
C GLU A 254 -9.93 5.85 -11.46
N ASN A 255 -9.72 6.44 -10.26
CA ASN A 255 -9.62 5.66 -9.03
C ASN A 255 -11.03 5.42 -8.45
N THR A 256 -11.18 4.27 -7.79
CA THR A 256 -12.38 3.94 -7.02
C THR A 256 -12.07 4.01 -5.53
N ILE A 257 -12.78 4.87 -4.80
CA ILE A 257 -12.65 5.11 -3.36
C ILE A 257 -13.96 4.70 -2.73
N ARG A 258 -14.01 3.55 -2.07
CA ARG A 258 -15.28 3.05 -1.55
C ARG A 258 -15.19 2.43 -0.16
N GLU A 259 -16.29 2.55 0.57
CA GLU A 259 -16.44 1.90 1.89
C GLU A 259 -15.33 2.28 2.90
N ASN A 260 -14.66 3.43 2.70
CA ASN A 260 -13.65 3.90 3.63
C ASN A 260 -14.27 4.71 4.75
N ILE A 261 -13.61 4.69 5.90
CA ILE A 261 -13.85 5.62 7.01
C ILE A 261 -12.74 6.67 6.98
N ALA A 262 -13.11 7.96 6.95
CA ALA A 262 -12.17 9.06 7.06
C ALA A 262 -12.69 10.07 8.09
N SER A 263 -12.12 10.05 9.29
CA SER A 263 -12.62 10.89 10.39
C SER A 263 -11.52 11.61 11.16
N ASP A 264 -11.91 12.69 11.79
CA ASP A 264 -11.02 13.48 12.66
C ASP A 264 -9.77 14.02 11.94
N ASN A 265 -9.88 14.28 10.63
CA ASN A 265 -8.84 14.89 9.81
C ASN A 265 -9.18 16.35 9.51
N SER A 266 -8.25 17.15 8.96
CA SER A 266 -8.62 18.47 8.41
C SER A 266 -9.58 18.29 7.22
N ARG A 267 -9.35 17.28 6.37
CA ARG A 267 -10.21 16.85 5.27
C ARG A 267 -10.40 15.34 5.31
N GLY A 268 -11.61 14.86 5.13
CA GLY A 268 -11.87 13.42 5.06
C GLY A 268 -11.30 12.82 3.76
N ILE A 269 -11.91 13.17 2.60
CA ILE A 269 -11.44 12.81 1.26
C ILE A 269 -11.22 14.09 0.47
N TYR A 270 -10.04 14.26 -0.12
CA TYR A 270 -9.65 15.46 -0.85
C TYR A 270 -9.12 15.14 -2.24
N LEU A 271 -9.79 15.66 -3.28
CA LEU A 271 -9.38 15.58 -4.68
C LEU A 271 -8.93 16.97 -5.16
N SER A 272 -7.74 17.03 -5.76
CA SER A 272 -7.13 18.29 -6.20
C SER A 272 -6.33 18.11 -7.49
N PHE A 273 -5.98 19.23 -8.14
CA PHE A 273 -5.09 19.28 -9.32
C PHE A 273 -5.45 18.26 -10.41
N ASP A 274 -6.60 18.47 -11.10
CA ASP A 274 -7.05 17.61 -12.20
C ASP A 274 -7.27 16.14 -11.83
N SER A 275 -7.63 15.86 -10.56
CA SER A 275 -8.05 14.52 -10.14
C SER A 275 -9.47 14.25 -10.65
N ASN A 276 -9.55 13.69 -11.85
CA ASN A 276 -10.77 13.57 -12.62
C ASN A 276 -11.23 12.11 -12.72
N ASP A 277 -12.52 11.94 -13.09
CA ASP A 277 -13.09 10.65 -13.42
C ASP A 277 -13.01 9.61 -12.27
N ASN A 278 -12.91 10.06 -11.02
CA ASN A 278 -12.86 9.19 -9.86
C ASN A 278 -14.28 8.89 -9.35
N ILE A 279 -14.45 7.72 -8.74
CA ILE A 279 -15.71 7.28 -8.11
C ILE A 279 -15.51 7.23 -6.59
N LEU A 280 -16.32 8.00 -5.85
CA LEU A 280 -16.40 7.99 -4.40
C LEU A 280 -17.74 7.39 -3.99
N GLN A 281 -17.73 6.19 -3.42
CA GLN A 281 -18.96 5.44 -3.14
C GLN A 281 -18.96 4.85 -1.73
N ASN A 282 -20.09 4.99 -1.01
CA ASN A 282 -20.32 4.38 0.30
C ASN A 282 -19.26 4.74 1.36
N ASN A 283 -18.55 5.88 1.23
CA ASN A 283 -17.58 6.29 2.23
C ASN A 283 -18.28 6.98 3.41
N ASN A 284 -17.73 6.79 4.61
CA ASN A 284 -18.16 7.46 5.83
C ASN A 284 -17.12 8.51 6.23
N VAL A 285 -17.45 9.79 6.05
CA VAL A 285 -16.56 10.91 6.38
C VAL A 285 -17.15 11.72 7.52
N SER A 286 -16.49 11.75 8.67
CA SER A 286 -17.08 12.37 9.86
C SER A 286 -16.07 13.15 10.70
N SER A 287 -16.56 14.19 11.38
CA SER A 287 -15.75 15.01 12.29
C SER A 287 -14.53 15.66 11.64
N ASN A 288 -14.57 15.94 10.34
CA ASN A 288 -13.50 16.61 9.62
C ASN A 288 -13.81 18.12 9.50
N GLY A 289 -12.80 18.94 9.21
CA GLY A 289 -13.02 20.31 8.78
C GLY A 289 -13.86 20.35 7.50
N LYS A 290 -13.52 19.50 6.51
CA LYS A 290 -14.32 19.24 5.31
C LYS A 290 -14.44 17.73 5.11
N GLY A 291 -15.66 17.23 4.96
CA GLY A 291 -15.90 15.80 4.73
C GLY A 291 -15.32 15.35 3.38
N ILE A 292 -15.94 15.73 2.26
CA ILE A 292 -15.43 15.50 0.90
C ILE A 292 -15.13 16.87 0.27
N HIS A 293 -13.91 17.05 -0.22
CA HIS A 293 -13.45 18.30 -0.83
C HIS A 293 -12.92 18.08 -2.25
N LEU A 294 -13.52 18.76 -3.23
CA LEU A 294 -13.05 18.80 -4.61
C LEU A 294 -12.54 20.20 -4.95
N ALA A 295 -11.33 20.30 -5.52
CA ALA A 295 -10.68 21.57 -5.83
C ALA A 295 -9.81 21.51 -7.10
N ASN A 296 -9.33 22.65 -7.55
CA ASN A 296 -8.27 22.78 -8.55
C ASN A 296 -8.51 21.92 -9.79
N HIS A 297 -9.62 22.16 -10.50
CA HIS A 297 -10.04 21.49 -11.74
C HIS A 297 -10.39 19.99 -11.60
N SER A 298 -10.62 19.48 -10.37
CA SER A 298 -11.09 18.10 -10.18
C SER A 298 -12.54 17.98 -10.70
N SER A 299 -12.67 17.28 -11.82
CA SER A 299 -13.88 17.27 -12.64
C SER A 299 -14.33 15.86 -13.01
N ASN A 300 -15.58 15.71 -13.44
CA ASN A 300 -16.19 14.45 -13.86
C ASN A 300 -16.16 13.34 -12.78
N ASN A 301 -16.01 13.69 -11.52
CA ASN A 301 -16.06 12.71 -10.44
C ASN A 301 -17.50 12.37 -10.08
N THR A 302 -17.74 11.13 -9.66
CA THR A 302 -19.03 10.68 -9.15
C THR A 302 -18.95 10.47 -7.64
N LEU A 303 -19.85 11.13 -6.91
CA LEU A 303 -20.01 11.01 -5.46
C LEU A 303 -21.38 10.39 -5.19
N GLU A 304 -21.40 9.13 -4.80
CA GLU A 304 -22.63 8.36 -4.63
C GLU A 304 -22.68 7.64 -3.29
N ASN A 305 -23.81 7.69 -2.62
CA ASN A 305 -24.07 6.98 -1.36
C ASN A 305 -23.05 7.23 -0.23
N ASN A 306 -22.34 8.38 -0.24
CA ASN A 306 -21.43 8.69 0.83
C ASN A 306 -22.19 9.30 2.01
N THR A 307 -21.75 9.00 3.23
CA THR A 307 -22.24 9.65 4.45
C THR A 307 -21.23 10.68 4.91
N ALA A 308 -21.61 11.96 4.89
CA ALA A 308 -20.81 13.05 5.45
C ALA A 308 -21.51 13.59 6.71
N ARG A 309 -20.92 13.40 7.88
CA ARG A 309 -21.56 13.70 9.15
C ARG A 309 -20.67 14.47 10.12
N LYS A 310 -21.23 15.49 10.77
CA LYS A 310 -20.53 16.31 11.80
C LYS A 310 -19.22 16.93 11.31
N ASN A 311 -19.13 17.26 10.04
CA ASN A 311 -18.01 18.01 9.47
C ASN A 311 -18.27 19.51 9.54
N GLY A 312 -17.24 20.33 9.39
CA GLY A 312 -17.45 21.77 9.13
C GLY A 312 -18.23 21.97 7.83
N TYR A 313 -17.83 21.30 6.76
CA TYR A 313 -18.56 21.16 5.49
C TYR A 313 -18.75 19.68 5.16
N GLY A 314 -19.96 19.28 4.79
CA GLY A 314 -20.22 17.90 4.35
C GLY A 314 -19.54 17.60 3.02
N ILE A 315 -20.05 18.20 1.92
CA ILE A 315 -19.42 18.19 0.59
C ILE A 315 -19.10 19.64 0.21
N TYR A 316 -17.82 19.87 -0.16
CA TYR A 316 -17.31 21.22 -0.46
C TYR A 316 -16.58 21.22 -1.81
N LEU A 317 -17.16 21.94 -2.80
CA LEU A 317 -16.58 22.15 -4.11
C LEU A 317 -16.05 23.58 -4.21
N THR A 318 -14.76 23.73 -4.55
CA THR A 318 -14.14 25.04 -4.74
C THR A 318 -14.20 25.49 -6.19
N PHE A 319 -13.82 26.74 -6.40
CA PHE A 319 -13.69 27.34 -7.70
C PHE A 319 -12.90 26.44 -8.66
N SER A 320 -13.43 26.18 -9.84
CA SER A 320 -12.89 25.30 -10.87
C SER A 320 -13.11 23.78 -10.71
N ALA A 321 -13.66 23.27 -9.61
CA ALA A 321 -14.18 21.91 -9.59
C ALA A 321 -15.49 21.85 -10.40
N GLY A 322 -15.55 21.07 -11.47
CA GLY A 322 -16.69 21.12 -12.38
C GLY A 322 -17.16 19.78 -12.93
N TRP A 323 -18.39 19.75 -13.44
CA TRP A 323 -18.97 18.58 -14.09
C TRP A 323 -19.03 17.33 -13.20
N ASN A 324 -18.99 17.49 -11.87
CA ASN A 324 -19.11 16.37 -10.94
C ASN A 324 -20.58 16.00 -10.76
N LEU A 325 -20.84 14.70 -10.56
CA LEU A 325 -22.16 14.15 -10.28
C LEU A 325 -22.25 13.73 -8.82
N ILE A 326 -23.21 14.30 -8.07
CA ILE A 326 -23.34 14.16 -6.62
C ILE A 326 -24.78 13.77 -6.30
N PHE A 327 -25.02 12.52 -5.93
CA PHE A 327 -26.37 12.01 -5.68
C PHE A 327 -26.37 10.90 -4.63
N SER A 328 -27.51 10.67 -4.03
CA SER A 328 -27.74 9.65 -2.99
C SER A 328 -26.81 9.77 -1.77
N ASN A 329 -26.16 10.94 -1.55
CA ASN A 329 -25.31 11.12 -0.38
C ASN A 329 -26.14 11.56 0.82
N HIS A 330 -25.70 11.16 2.02
CA HIS A 330 -26.31 11.53 3.29
C HIS A 330 -25.47 12.61 3.99
N LEU A 331 -25.98 13.84 4.00
CA LEU A 331 -25.31 15.01 4.56
C LEU A 331 -25.98 15.37 5.89
N ILE A 332 -25.35 14.97 7.02
CA ILE A 332 -26.00 14.94 8.32
C ILE A 332 -25.23 15.79 9.34
N ASP A 333 -25.90 16.74 9.96
CA ASP A 333 -25.39 17.54 11.08
C ASP A 333 -24.01 18.20 10.80
N ASN A 334 -23.77 18.61 9.56
CA ASN A 334 -22.57 19.36 9.21
C ASN A 334 -22.80 20.86 9.48
N GLY A 335 -21.74 21.63 9.70
CA GLY A 335 -21.85 23.09 9.80
C GLY A 335 -22.46 23.68 8.53
N HIS A 336 -22.09 23.14 7.37
CA HIS A 336 -22.72 23.34 6.06
C HIS A 336 -22.81 21.98 5.38
N ASN A 337 -24.02 21.49 5.10
CA ASN A 337 -24.17 20.17 4.46
C ASN A 337 -23.55 20.12 3.06
N ALA A 338 -23.74 21.15 2.26
CA ALA A 338 -23.18 21.29 0.93
C ALA A 338 -22.71 22.71 0.65
N TYR A 339 -21.67 22.87 -0.17
CA TYR A 339 -21.22 24.16 -0.66
C TYR A 339 -20.54 23.99 -2.02
N ASP A 340 -20.99 24.74 -3.04
CA ASP A 340 -20.53 24.60 -4.42
C ASP A 340 -20.18 25.97 -5.04
N ARG A 341 -18.89 26.19 -5.28
CA ARG A 341 -18.35 27.29 -6.10
C ARG A 341 -17.83 26.85 -7.44
N GLY A 342 -18.04 25.58 -7.77
CA GLY A 342 -17.62 25.01 -9.03
C GLY A 342 -18.51 25.39 -10.20
N GLN A 343 -18.38 24.68 -11.30
CA GLN A 343 -19.12 24.92 -12.53
C GLN A 343 -19.79 23.66 -13.03
N SER A 344 -21.07 23.75 -13.41
CA SER A 344 -21.80 22.65 -14.04
C SER A 344 -21.85 21.35 -13.22
N ASN A 345 -21.69 21.43 -11.92
CA ASN A 345 -21.88 20.27 -11.04
C ASN A 345 -23.38 19.92 -10.97
N ARG A 346 -23.67 18.64 -10.94
CA ARG A 346 -25.03 18.12 -10.82
C ARG A 346 -25.20 17.51 -9.44
N TRP A 347 -26.23 17.96 -8.71
CA TRP A 347 -26.53 17.49 -7.35
C TRP A 347 -27.66 16.46 -7.32
N ASP A 348 -28.08 15.98 -8.48
CA ASP A 348 -28.96 14.85 -8.70
C ASP A 348 -28.61 14.14 -10.01
N ASN A 349 -29.07 12.88 -10.15
CA ASN A 349 -28.91 12.11 -11.38
C ASN A 349 -30.14 12.18 -12.33
N GLY A 350 -31.15 13.00 -11.96
CA GLY A 350 -32.43 13.12 -12.65
C GLY A 350 -33.55 12.27 -12.05
N GLU A 351 -33.24 11.40 -11.09
CA GLU A 351 -34.19 10.53 -10.38
C GLU A 351 -34.00 10.63 -8.86
N ALA A 352 -32.75 10.73 -8.38
CA ALA A 352 -32.37 10.82 -6.98
C ALA A 352 -31.36 11.94 -6.76
N GLY A 353 -31.55 12.71 -5.73
CA GLY A 353 -30.63 13.72 -5.21
C GLY A 353 -30.02 13.26 -3.88
N ASN A 354 -29.74 14.19 -2.98
CA ASN A 354 -29.07 13.91 -1.71
C ASN A 354 -30.00 14.13 -0.51
N TYR A 355 -29.70 13.52 0.61
CA TYR A 355 -30.33 13.82 1.89
C TYR A 355 -29.55 14.92 2.64
N TYR A 356 -30.29 15.89 3.16
CA TYR A 356 -29.75 17.01 3.94
C TYR A 356 -30.51 17.12 5.26
N SER A 357 -29.86 17.00 6.39
CA SER A 357 -30.50 17.01 7.71
C SER A 357 -31.15 18.38 8.09
N ASP A 358 -30.81 19.44 7.38
CA ASP A 358 -31.25 20.82 7.65
C ASP A 358 -32.32 21.36 6.66
N LEU A 359 -32.93 20.50 5.80
CA LEU A 359 -33.72 21.03 4.69
C LEU A 359 -35.12 20.49 4.43
N GLY A 360 -35.87 21.34 3.70
CA GLY A 360 -37.16 21.14 3.04
C GLY A 360 -37.00 20.83 1.52
N ARG A 361 -38.13 20.86 0.78
CA ARG A 361 -38.38 20.14 -0.49
C ARG A 361 -37.60 20.52 -1.76
N VAL A 362 -36.85 21.57 -1.86
CA VAL A 362 -36.00 21.92 -3.01
C VAL A 362 -34.76 22.60 -2.49
N PHE A 363 -33.60 22.09 -2.85
CA PHE A 363 -32.36 22.60 -2.29
C PHE A 363 -31.53 23.39 -3.30
N TYR A 364 -31.33 24.66 -3.01
CA TYR A 364 -30.32 25.49 -3.66
C TYR A 364 -29.00 25.33 -2.90
N VAL A 365 -28.00 24.73 -3.54
CA VAL A 365 -26.68 24.51 -2.94
C VAL A 365 -25.99 25.87 -2.75
N PRO A 366 -25.63 26.26 -1.52
CA PRO A 366 -24.92 27.51 -1.28
C PRO A 366 -23.61 27.63 -2.04
N GLY A 367 -23.28 28.81 -2.52
CA GLY A 367 -22.01 29.13 -3.18
C GLY A 367 -22.08 29.36 -4.67
N GLY A 368 -23.08 28.82 -5.36
CA GLY A 368 -23.23 28.90 -6.80
C GLY A 368 -24.63 28.68 -7.33
N ALA A 369 -24.74 28.12 -8.51
CA ALA A 369 -25.99 27.80 -9.19
C ALA A 369 -26.41 26.33 -9.05
N GLY A 370 -25.82 25.58 -8.15
CA GLY A 370 -26.14 24.17 -7.92
C GLY A 370 -27.56 24.01 -7.37
N VAL A 371 -28.34 23.09 -7.94
CA VAL A 371 -29.68 22.75 -7.48
C VAL A 371 -29.78 21.23 -7.39
N ASP A 372 -30.30 20.73 -6.28
CA ASP A 372 -30.76 19.38 -6.14
C ASP A 372 -32.28 19.36 -6.37
N SER A 373 -32.71 18.84 -7.49
CA SER A 373 -34.13 18.83 -7.88
C SER A 373 -34.90 17.64 -7.30
N TYR A 374 -34.19 16.66 -6.77
CA TYR A 374 -34.75 15.40 -6.24
C TYR A 374 -34.26 15.08 -4.83
N PRO A 375 -34.22 16.06 -3.88
CA PRO A 375 -33.68 15.80 -2.56
C PRO A 375 -34.44 14.69 -1.83
N MET A 376 -33.73 13.82 -1.16
CA MET A 376 -34.32 12.76 -0.35
C MET A 376 -34.96 13.32 0.93
N THR A 377 -36.13 12.83 1.30
CA THR A 377 -36.88 13.27 2.48
C THR A 377 -36.48 12.51 3.76
N GLU A 378 -35.96 11.30 3.61
CA GLU A 378 -35.49 10.46 4.71
C GLU A 378 -34.18 9.78 4.29
N PRO A 379 -33.23 9.54 5.20
CA PRO A 379 -32.04 8.78 4.88
C PRO A 379 -32.43 7.33 4.61
N GLU A 380 -32.05 6.80 3.44
CA GLU A 380 -32.07 5.36 3.22
C GLU A 380 -30.92 4.74 4.03
N LEU A 381 -31.27 3.99 5.07
CA LEU A 381 -30.33 3.36 6.03
C LEU A 381 -29.88 1.99 5.53
#